data_62855bf818db027cc2aa64b2ad65ac61
#
_entry.id   62855bf818db027cc2aa64b2ad65ac61
#
_cell.length_a   1.000
_cell.length_b   1.000
_cell.length_c   1.000
_cell.angle_alpha   90.00
_cell.angle_beta   90.00
_cell.angle_gamma   90.00
#
_symmetry.space_group_name_H-M   'P 1'
#
loop_
_entity.id
_entity.type
_entity.pdbx_description
1 polymer ?
#
loop_
_entity_poly.entity_id
_entity_poly.type
_entity_poly.pdbx_seq_one_letter_code
_entity_poly.pdbx_strand_id
1 'polypeptide(L)'
;MVTINNMDDLFDLARQAMEVSSPSVEAEVCMSLKCSHCNGRMIENSEMDMVCSECGLVDSSTGRIDQGADWSSGVTDEGAKDGSRVGMAANPLYNTWGSGSKIAKTRGMTVAQKRMAKIDFHLSSNHKDRALHQAYLDIQESCATLGISTSTIELAKCFYKRISTKGITRGVVRIGMKANCVYYACKREGVPRTLHEIAGAFGIEPKDISRVANKFRDCLDDEDTEERVTLASDMIPRLMNEIRPMTPGKVTYRIVNLCKKIERTTDFMGKVSGGVAGACILYSLQDVEIERIVEATNVSKITLTKLKQKIDIMEKVLIWTDGSCLKNPGPGGWGVFIKDGEQTHELAKGVKETTNNRMEIQAAIEAVRWWKANKPVKEVIIHTDSKYVKDGITKWMPAWVAKNFKDVKNDDLWRTLNEINSPMIEWKWVKAHAGNPENEKADKLAHDQALKQKETLNN
;
A
#
# COMPACT_ATOMS: atom_id res chain seq x y z
N MET A 1 -45.56 22.62 -48.67
CA MET A 1 -44.27 23.28 -48.98
C MET A 1 -43.92 24.16 -47.78
N VAL A 2 -42.99 23.72 -46.99
CA VAL A 2 -42.47 24.51 -45.85
C VAL A 2 -41.34 25.34 -46.44
N THR A 3 -41.52 26.68 -46.46
CA THR A 3 -40.47 27.60 -46.91
C THR A 3 -39.47 27.76 -45.76
N ILE A 4 -38.28 27.22 -45.96
CA ILE A 4 -37.15 27.33 -45.03
C ILE A 4 -36.51 28.69 -45.23
N ASN A 5 -36.72 29.63 -44.29
CA ASN A 5 -36.21 30.99 -44.40
C ASN A 5 -34.96 31.29 -43.57
N ASN A 6 -34.50 30.31 -42.78
CA ASN A 6 -33.31 30.53 -41.96
C ASN A 6 -32.53 29.23 -41.74
N MET A 7 -31.24 29.35 -41.53
CA MET A 7 -30.32 28.22 -41.28
C MET A 7 -30.64 27.48 -39.97
N ASP A 8 -31.26 28.15 -39.02
CA ASP A 8 -31.71 27.59 -37.76
C ASP A 8 -32.89 26.63 -37.91
N ASP A 9 -33.84 26.96 -38.81
CA ASP A 9 -34.98 26.09 -39.14
C ASP A 9 -34.53 24.75 -39.77
N LEU A 10 -33.43 24.78 -40.52
CA LEU A 10 -32.84 23.62 -41.17
C LEU A 10 -32.14 22.70 -40.12
N PHE A 11 -31.55 23.30 -39.12
CA PHE A 11 -30.96 22.57 -38.00
C PHE A 11 -32.01 21.93 -37.08
N ASP A 12 -33.14 22.58 -36.84
CA ASP A 12 -34.23 22.04 -36.04
C ASP A 12 -34.98 20.93 -36.80
N LEU A 13 -35.15 21.03 -38.11
CA LEU A 13 -35.71 19.96 -38.92
C LEU A 13 -34.80 18.72 -38.99
N ALA A 14 -33.47 18.93 -39.09
CA ALA A 14 -32.48 17.86 -39.04
C ALA A 14 -32.46 17.19 -37.63
N ARG A 15 -32.62 17.97 -36.57
CA ARG A 15 -32.72 17.46 -35.19
C ARG A 15 -33.97 16.62 -35.01
N GLN A 16 -35.14 17.06 -35.46
CA GLN A 16 -36.40 16.31 -35.42
C GLN A 16 -36.32 15.03 -36.24
N ALA A 17 -35.70 15.05 -37.41
CA ALA A 17 -35.49 13.83 -38.21
C ALA A 17 -34.57 12.80 -37.55
N MET A 18 -33.56 13.25 -36.77
CA MET A 18 -32.69 12.38 -36.02
C MET A 18 -33.35 11.83 -34.73
N GLU A 19 -34.25 12.56 -34.10
CA GLU A 19 -35.00 12.12 -32.92
C GLU A 19 -36.05 11.06 -33.27
N VAL A 20 -36.62 11.07 -34.48
CA VAL A 20 -37.62 10.08 -34.94
C VAL A 20 -36.98 8.76 -35.39
N SER A 21 -35.65 8.73 -35.67
CA SER A 21 -34.97 7.53 -36.18
C SER A 21 -34.11 6.77 -35.16
N SER A 22 -34.18 7.11 -33.90
CA SER A 22 -33.56 6.28 -32.86
C SER A 22 -34.60 5.42 -32.14
N PRO A 23 -34.84 4.17 -32.56
CA PRO A 23 -35.43 3.24 -31.63
C PRO A 23 -34.49 3.20 -30.41
N SER A 24 -35.06 3.25 -29.22
CA SER A 24 -34.37 3.12 -27.96
C SER A 24 -33.63 1.76 -27.96
N VAL A 25 -32.38 1.75 -28.34
CA VAL A 25 -31.51 0.58 -28.34
C VAL A 25 -31.27 0.09 -26.90
N GLU A 26 -31.68 0.86 -25.90
CA GLU A 26 -31.59 0.47 -24.49
C GLU A 26 -32.59 -0.61 -24.04
N ALA A 27 -33.65 -0.88 -24.84
CA ALA A 27 -34.66 -1.88 -24.45
C ALA A 27 -34.40 -3.30 -24.99
N GLU A 28 -33.49 -3.49 -25.94
CA GLU A 28 -33.27 -4.81 -26.56
C GLU A 28 -31.95 -5.51 -26.18
N VAL A 29 -31.03 -4.85 -25.53
CA VAL A 29 -29.73 -5.46 -25.11
C VAL A 29 -29.83 -6.21 -23.76
N CYS A 30 -30.96 -6.12 -23.09
CA CYS A 30 -31.27 -6.92 -21.91
C CYS A 30 -32.21 -8.11 -22.19
N MET A 31 -32.16 -8.71 -23.33
CA MET A 31 -32.62 -10.09 -23.44
C MET A 31 -31.70 -10.93 -22.56
N SER A 32 -32.24 -11.27 -21.38
CA SER A 32 -31.59 -12.14 -20.42
C SER A 32 -31.05 -13.36 -21.18
N LEU A 33 -29.71 -13.45 -21.25
CA LEU A 33 -29.00 -14.62 -21.73
C LEU A 33 -29.29 -15.79 -20.74
N LYS A 34 -30.53 -16.28 -20.74
CA LYS A 34 -31.00 -17.38 -19.95
C LYS A 34 -31.08 -18.63 -20.82
N CYS A 35 -30.60 -19.70 -20.31
CA CYS A 35 -30.67 -21.00 -20.94
C CYS A 35 -32.16 -21.40 -21.23
N SER A 36 -32.45 -21.81 -22.42
CA SER A 36 -33.80 -22.30 -22.83
C SER A 36 -34.22 -23.59 -22.10
N HIS A 37 -33.23 -24.32 -21.55
CA HIS A 37 -33.49 -25.61 -20.90
C HIS A 37 -33.65 -25.47 -19.36
N CYS A 38 -32.77 -24.72 -18.68
CA CYS A 38 -32.77 -24.63 -17.21
C CYS A 38 -32.93 -23.20 -16.63
N ASN A 39 -33.08 -22.22 -17.49
CA ASN A 39 -33.09 -20.78 -17.11
C ASN A 39 -31.79 -20.28 -16.44
N GLY A 40 -30.72 -21.09 -16.40
CA GLY A 40 -29.42 -20.75 -15.92
C GLY A 40 -28.74 -19.65 -16.77
N ARG A 41 -27.68 -19.06 -16.25
CA ARG A 41 -26.94 -18.00 -16.97
C ARG A 41 -26.14 -18.62 -18.12
N MET A 42 -26.23 -18.02 -19.31
CA MET A 42 -25.36 -18.33 -20.45
C MET A 42 -24.06 -17.54 -20.34
N ILE A 43 -22.93 -18.21 -20.55
CA ILE A 43 -21.57 -17.63 -20.59
C ILE A 43 -20.90 -18.01 -21.91
N GLU A 44 -20.07 -17.13 -22.44
CA GLU A 44 -19.29 -17.37 -23.64
C GLU A 44 -18.02 -18.15 -23.31
N ASN A 45 -17.75 -19.24 -24.02
CA ASN A 45 -16.52 -20.01 -23.87
C ASN A 45 -15.40 -19.47 -24.77
N SER A 46 -14.21 -20.04 -24.69
CA SER A 46 -13.03 -19.66 -25.49
C SER A 46 -13.21 -19.86 -26.99
N GLU A 47 -14.25 -20.61 -27.41
CA GLU A 47 -14.59 -20.89 -28.81
C GLU A 47 -15.71 -19.99 -29.33
N MET A 48 -16.12 -18.98 -28.56
CA MET A 48 -17.21 -18.04 -28.82
C MET A 48 -18.61 -18.69 -28.84
N ASP A 49 -18.76 -19.89 -28.28
CA ASP A 49 -20.06 -20.51 -28.11
C ASP A 49 -20.70 -20.07 -26.77
N MET A 50 -22.02 -19.92 -26.80
CA MET A 50 -22.81 -19.64 -25.61
C MET A 50 -23.12 -20.92 -24.86
N VAL A 51 -22.51 -21.10 -23.68
CA VAL A 51 -22.66 -22.32 -22.86
C VAL A 51 -23.36 -21.96 -21.54
N CYS A 52 -24.37 -22.79 -21.19
CA CYS A 52 -25.02 -22.59 -19.88
C CYS A 52 -24.11 -23.01 -18.73
N SER A 53 -23.94 -22.14 -17.74
CA SER A 53 -23.12 -22.40 -16.56
C SER A 53 -23.66 -23.50 -15.64
N GLU A 54 -24.95 -23.82 -15.74
CA GLU A 54 -25.62 -24.81 -14.88
C GLU A 54 -25.82 -26.17 -15.53
N CYS A 55 -26.27 -26.19 -16.78
CA CYS A 55 -26.59 -27.48 -17.46
C CYS A 55 -25.64 -27.80 -18.62
N GLY A 56 -24.69 -26.94 -18.97
CA GLY A 56 -23.73 -27.18 -20.04
C GLY A 56 -24.32 -27.14 -21.46
N LEU A 57 -25.59 -26.71 -21.63
CA LEU A 57 -26.21 -26.63 -22.96
C LEU A 57 -25.45 -25.59 -23.80
N VAL A 58 -24.97 -26.00 -24.96
CA VAL A 58 -24.38 -25.12 -25.97
C VAL A 58 -25.46 -24.60 -26.87
N ASP A 59 -25.68 -23.31 -26.94
CA ASP A 59 -26.64 -22.69 -27.84
C ASP A 59 -25.94 -22.24 -29.13
N SER A 60 -25.99 -23.07 -30.13
CA SER A 60 -25.47 -22.79 -31.49
C SER A 60 -26.41 -21.96 -32.36
N SER A 61 -27.64 -21.69 -31.90
CA SER A 61 -28.64 -20.92 -32.68
C SER A 61 -28.50 -19.40 -32.51
N THR A 62 -27.88 -18.95 -31.49
CA THR A 62 -27.54 -17.52 -31.29
C THR A 62 -26.23 -17.18 -32.00
N GLY A 63 -26.21 -17.34 -33.33
CA GLY A 63 -25.16 -16.73 -34.15
C GLY A 63 -25.16 -15.22 -33.84
N ARG A 64 -24.31 -14.80 -32.90
CA ARG A 64 -24.07 -13.39 -32.67
C ARG A 64 -23.54 -12.78 -33.96
N ILE A 65 -24.41 -12.04 -34.62
CA ILE A 65 -23.93 -11.13 -35.64
C ILE A 65 -23.02 -10.15 -34.90
N ASP A 66 -21.72 -10.25 -35.14
CA ASP A 66 -20.78 -9.25 -34.64
C ASP A 66 -21.20 -7.90 -35.23
N GLN A 67 -21.83 -7.06 -34.38
CA GLN A 67 -22.21 -5.70 -34.73
C GLN A 67 -21.00 -4.76 -34.66
N GLY A 68 -19.83 -5.27 -34.32
CA GLY A 68 -18.57 -4.53 -34.35
C GLY A 68 -18.20 -4.15 -35.79
N ALA A 69 -17.38 -3.14 -35.93
CA ALA A 69 -16.86 -2.73 -37.22
C ALA A 69 -16.03 -3.84 -37.83
N ASP A 70 -16.46 -4.34 -38.98
CA ASP A 70 -15.75 -5.36 -39.73
C ASP A 70 -14.41 -4.82 -40.26
N TRP A 71 -13.34 -5.56 -39.99
CA TRP A 71 -12.02 -5.25 -40.49
C TRP A 71 -11.80 -6.03 -41.77
N SER A 72 -11.76 -5.36 -42.87
CA SER A 72 -11.24 -5.96 -44.09
C SER A 72 -9.73 -6.17 -43.95
N SER A 73 -9.36 -7.40 -43.60
CA SER A 73 -7.96 -7.85 -43.57
C SER A 73 -7.55 -8.52 -44.88
N GLY A 74 -8.22 -8.18 -45.99
CA GLY A 74 -7.90 -8.71 -47.31
C GLY A 74 -6.46 -8.33 -47.68
N VAL A 75 -5.61 -9.35 -47.81
CA VAL A 75 -4.35 -9.19 -48.57
C VAL A 75 -4.77 -9.21 -50.05
N THR A 76 -4.62 -8.07 -50.71
CA THR A 76 -4.77 -8.05 -52.16
C THR A 76 -3.66 -8.90 -52.78
N ASP A 77 -3.92 -9.51 -53.93
CA ASP A 77 -2.95 -10.38 -54.66
C ASP A 77 -1.59 -9.70 -54.93
N GLU A 78 -1.49 -8.41 -54.74
CA GLU A 78 -0.27 -7.62 -54.86
C GLU A 78 0.45 -7.37 -53.51
N GLY A 79 0.01 -7.95 -52.43
CA GLY A 79 0.64 -7.86 -51.09
C GLY A 79 0.46 -6.50 -50.39
N ALA A 80 -0.29 -5.57 -50.93
CA ALA A 80 -0.66 -4.33 -50.28
C ALA A 80 -1.76 -4.57 -49.23
N LYS A 81 -1.53 -4.12 -47.99
CA LYS A 81 -2.58 -4.15 -46.97
C LYS A 81 -3.66 -3.14 -47.32
N ASP A 82 -4.82 -3.60 -47.70
CA ASP A 82 -6.00 -2.73 -47.83
C ASP A 82 -6.43 -2.30 -46.43
N GLY A 83 -6.23 -1.04 -46.11
CA GLY A 83 -6.62 -0.41 -44.86
C GLY A 83 -8.09 0.07 -44.84
N SER A 84 -8.91 -0.36 -45.80
CA SER A 84 -10.30 0.07 -45.85
C SER A 84 -11.10 -0.54 -44.70
N ARG A 85 -11.85 0.27 -43.99
CA ARG A 85 -12.75 -0.09 -42.92
C ARG A 85 -14.18 0.20 -43.33
N VAL A 86 -15.08 -0.72 -43.06
CA VAL A 86 -16.53 -0.52 -43.23
C VAL A 86 -17.12 0.38 -42.13
N GLY A 87 -16.38 0.60 -41.03
CA GLY A 87 -16.76 1.49 -39.94
C GLY A 87 -15.69 1.59 -38.86
N MET A 88 -15.86 2.45 -37.88
CA MET A 88 -15.03 2.50 -36.68
C MET A 88 -15.61 1.58 -35.61
N ALA A 89 -14.74 0.83 -34.90
CA ALA A 89 -15.17 0.04 -33.74
C ALA A 89 -15.90 0.95 -32.73
N ALA A 90 -17.04 0.53 -32.26
CA ALA A 90 -17.79 1.24 -31.22
C ALA A 90 -16.93 1.32 -29.97
N ASN A 91 -16.68 2.53 -29.46
CA ASN A 91 -15.93 2.69 -28.23
C ASN A 91 -16.91 2.71 -27.05
N PRO A 92 -16.83 1.72 -26.13
CA PRO A 92 -17.75 1.60 -25.01
C PRO A 92 -17.71 2.80 -24.04
N LEU A 93 -16.70 3.66 -24.14
CA LEU A 93 -16.58 4.87 -23.33
C LEU A 93 -17.50 6.01 -23.78
N TYR A 94 -18.07 5.92 -24.98
CA TYR A 94 -18.99 6.92 -25.54
C TYR A 94 -20.32 6.29 -25.95
N ASN A 95 -21.39 7.09 -25.96
CA ASN A 95 -22.70 6.59 -26.36
C ASN A 95 -22.86 6.61 -27.90
N THR A 96 -22.41 7.68 -28.55
CA THR A 96 -22.62 7.91 -29.99
C THR A 96 -21.31 8.16 -30.77
N TRP A 97 -20.20 8.24 -30.04
CA TRP A 97 -18.89 8.58 -30.64
C TRP A 97 -18.32 7.37 -31.38
N GLY A 98 -18.14 7.50 -32.66
CA GLY A 98 -17.53 6.48 -33.52
C GLY A 98 -18.45 5.93 -34.59
N SER A 99 -19.77 6.16 -34.52
CA SER A 99 -20.67 5.87 -35.65
C SER A 99 -20.59 7.01 -36.69
N GLY A 100 -19.91 6.80 -37.77
CA GLY A 100 -19.79 7.72 -38.89
C GLY A 100 -18.35 8.01 -39.33
N SER A 101 -18.22 8.56 -40.54
CA SER A 101 -16.94 8.98 -41.11
C SER A 101 -16.43 10.26 -40.45
N LYS A 102 -15.11 10.39 -40.30
CA LYS A 102 -14.46 11.56 -39.73
C LYS A 102 -13.37 12.06 -40.69
N ILE A 103 -13.25 13.38 -40.83
CA ILE A 103 -12.16 13.99 -41.58
C ILE A 103 -10.87 13.91 -40.76
N ALA A 104 -9.93 13.07 -41.20
CA ALA A 104 -8.63 12.94 -40.54
C ALA A 104 -7.82 14.25 -40.64
N LYS A 105 -7.23 14.67 -39.50
CA LYS A 105 -6.34 15.83 -39.48
C LYS A 105 -4.93 15.40 -39.90
N THR A 106 -4.52 15.80 -41.09
CA THR A 106 -3.16 15.52 -41.62
C THR A 106 -2.28 16.76 -41.63
N ARG A 107 -0.94 16.57 -41.63
CA ARG A 107 0.01 17.67 -41.85
C ARG A 107 -0.18 18.24 -43.28
N GLY A 108 -0.29 19.57 -43.42
CA GLY A 108 -0.47 20.22 -44.72
C GLY A 108 -1.91 20.57 -45.10
N MET A 109 -2.91 20.30 -44.22
CA MET A 109 -4.29 20.73 -44.50
C MET A 109 -4.41 22.24 -44.66
N THR A 110 -5.14 22.65 -45.69
CA THR A 110 -5.53 24.06 -45.94
C THR A 110 -6.43 24.57 -44.82
N VAL A 111 -6.55 25.89 -44.70
CA VAL A 111 -7.43 26.52 -43.71
C VAL A 111 -8.90 26.07 -43.89
N ALA A 112 -9.35 25.94 -45.14
CA ALA A 112 -10.68 25.44 -45.45
C ALA A 112 -10.90 23.98 -44.97
N GLN A 113 -9.95 23.10 -45.26
CA GLN A 113 -10.00 21.70 -44.79
C GLN A 113 -10.00 21.57 -43.26
N LYS A 114 -9.17 22.38 -42.56
CA LYS A 114 -9.19 22.46 -41.11
C LYS A 114 -10.55 22.90 -40.55
N ARG A 115 -11.18 23.89 -41.24
CA ARG A 115 -12.52 24.39 -40.90
C ARG A 115 -13.58 23.32 -41.11
N MET A 116 -13.53 22.59 -42.23
CA MET A 116 -14.44 21.48 -42.52
C MET A 116 -14.27 20.34 -41.47
N ALA A 117 -13.04 19.93 -41.15
CA ALA A 117 -12.79 18.93 -40.12
C ALA A 117 -13.30 19.35 -38.72
N LYS A 118 -13.28 20.66 -38.42
CA LYS A 118 -13.85 21.21 -37.19
C LYS A 118 -15.38 21.15 -37.19
N ILE A 119 -16.00 21.49 -38.31
CA ILE A 119 -17.46 21.44 -38.51
C ILE A 119 -17.95 19.98 -38.43
N ASP A 120 -17.30 19.07 -39.16
CA ASP A 120 -17.57 17.64 -39.10
C ASP A 120 -17.51 17.08 -37.69
N PHE A 121 -16.47 17.42 -36.92
CA PHE A 121 -16.34 17.06 -35.53
C PHE A 121 -17.50 17.57 -34.65
N HIS A 122 -18.00 18.78 -34.92
CA HIS A 122 -19.13 19.36 -34.18
C HIS A 122 -20.47 18.75 -34.57
N LEU A 123 -20.65 18.33 -35.80
CA LEU A 123 -21.87 17.70 -36.28
C LEU A 123 -21.95 16.21 -35.93
N SER A 124 -20.81 15.51 -35.98
CA SER A 124 -20.74 14.06 -35.73
C SER A 124 -20.74 13.66 -34.26
N SER A 125 -20.70 14.62 -33.33
CA SER A 125 -20.61 14.31 -31.90
C SER A 125 -21.56 15.14 -31.04
N ASN A 126 -22.26 14.49 -30.12
CA ASN A 126 -23.12 15.18 -29.18
C ASN A 126 -22.29 16.04 -28.20
N HIS A 127 -22.87 17.12 -27.68
CA HIS A 127 -22.21 17.98 -26.68
C HIS A 127 -21.74 17.20 -25.43
N LYS A 128 -22.51 16.22 -24.99
CA LYS A 128 -22.13 15.34 -23.86
C LYS A 128 -20.88 14.54 -24.17
N ASP A 129 -20.80 13.90 -25.35
CA ASP A 129 -19.65 13.10 -25.74
C ASP A 129 -18.39 13.93 -25.98
N ARG A 130 -18.54 15.18 -26.50
CA ARG A 130 -17.42 16.12 -26.59
C ARG A 130 -16.87 16.51 -25.24
N ALA A 131 -17.77 16.73 -24.25
CA ALA A 131 -17.38 17.04 -22.88
C ALA A 131 -16.69 15.85 -22.18
N LEU A 132 -17.12 14.62 -22.48
CA LEU A 132 -16.47 13.38 -22.05
C LEU A 132 -15.10 13.24 -22.69
N HIS A 133 -15.00 13.43 -23.99
CA HIS A 133 -13.73 13.34 -24.72
C HIS A 133 -12.68 14.29 -24.13
N GLN A 134 -13.04 15.54 -23.89
CA GLN A 134 -12.13 16.49 -23.27
C GLN A 134 -11.71 16.04 -21.86
N ALA A 135 -12.66 15.50 -21.08
CA ALA A 135 -12.34 14.98 -19.76
C ALA A 135 -11.38 13.78 -19.79
N TYR A 136 -11.52 12.92 -20.81
CA TYR A 136 -10.61 11.77 -20.99
C TYR A 136 -9.21 12.21 -21.44
N LEU A 137 -9.11 13.25 -22.27
CA LEU A 137 -7.82 13.85 -22.62
C LEU A 137 -7.14 14.44 -21.39
N ASP A 138 -7.88 15.22 -20.58
CA ASP A 138 -7.34 15.80 -19.34
C ASP A 138 -6.84 14.70 -18.37
N ILE A 139 -7.60 13.60 -18.22
CA ILE A 139 -7.18 12.45 -17.42
C ILE A 139 -5.91 11.82 -17.98
N GLN A 140 -5.86 11.62 -19.30
CA GLN A 140 -4.72 11.00 -19.97
C GLN A 140 -3.45 11.85 -19.86
N GLU A 141 -3.54 13.17 -20.07
CA GLU A 141 -2.43 14.10 -19.91
C GLU A 141 -1.90 14.09 -18.46
N SER A 142 -2.80 14.21 -17.48
CA SER A 142 -2.40 14.18 -16.06
C SER A 142 -1.80 12.83 -15.66
N CYS A 143 -2.30 11.72 -16.18
CA CYS A 143 -1.74 10.39 -15.90
C CYS A 143 -0.39 10.18 -16.59
N ALA A 144 -0.15 10.79 -17.76
CA ALA A 144 1.14 10.70 -18.45
C ALA A 144 2.27 11.30 -17.60
N THR A 145 2.03 12.42 -16.91
CA THR A 145 3.01 13.03 -16.01
C THR A 145 3.36 12.13 -14.81
N LEU A 146 2.44 11.27 -14.40
CA LEU A 146 2.60 10.34 -13.27
C LEU A 146 3.13 8.96 -13.69
N GLY A 147 3.34 8.71 -14.98
CA GLY A 147 3.76 7.41 -15.49
C GLY A 147 2.78 6.28 -15.15
N ILE A 148 1.48 6.54 -15.21
CA ILE A 148 0.41 5.58 -14.90
C ILE A 148 0.16 4.68 -16.12
N SER A 149 -0.11 3.38 -15.88
CA SER A 149 -0.37 2.40 -16.94
C SER A 149 -1.64 2.70 -17.73
N THR A 150 -1.69 2.25 -18.98
CA THR A 150 -2.87 2.42 -19.85
C THR A 150 -4.11 1.74 -19.28
N SER A 151 -3.98 0.56 -18.64
CA SER A 151 -5.10 -0.13 -17.99
C SER A 151 -5.74 0.72 -16.88
N THR A 152 -4.92 1.32 -16.02
CA THR A 152 -5.40 2.22 -14.96
C THR A 152 -6.06 3.48 -15.53
N ILE A 153 -5.54 4.03 -16.63
CA ILE A 153 -6.14 5.18 -17.32
C ILE A 153 -7.53 4.82 -17.86
N GLU A 154 -7.67 3.67 -18.51
CA GLU A 154 -8.97 3.21 -19.03
C GLU A 154 -9.96 2.97 -17.90
N LEU A 155 -9.53 2.37 -16.79
CA LEU A 155 -10.36 2.21 -15.60
C LEU A 155 -10.82 3.57 -15.02
N ALA A 156 -9.93 4.56 -14.97
CA ALA A 156 -10.28 5.91 -14.53
C ALA A 156 -11.31 6.59 -15.47
N LYS A 157 -11.20 6.37 -16.79
CA LYS A 157 -12.18 6.83 -17.77
C LYS A 157 -13.55 6.16 -17.57
N CYS A 158 -13.56 4.85 -17.27
CA CYS A 158 -14.80 4.13 -16.95
C CYS A 158 -15.49 4.70 -15.71
N PHE A 159 -14.76 4.96 -14.63
CA PHE A 159 -15.32 5.66 -13.47
C PHE A 159 -15.87 7.03 -13.82
N TYR A 160 -15.15 7.82 -14.60
CA TYR A 160 -15.60 9.14 -14.99
C TYR A 160 -16.87 9.10 -15.86
N LYS A 161 -17.01 8.09 -16.76
CA LYS A 161 -18.24 7.89 -17.54
C LYS A 161 -19.45 7.69 -16.60
N ARG A 162 -19.34 6.76 -15.64
CA ARG A 162 -20.43 6.47 -14.67
C ARG A 162 -20.83 7.73 -13.87
N ILE A 163 -19.84 8.49 -13.39
CA ILE A 163 -20.10 9.74 -12.65
C ILE A 163 -20.81 10.77 -13.53
N SER A 164 -20.38 10.91 -14.80
CA SER A 164 -20.95 11.89 -15.72
C SER A 164 -22.41 11.61 -16.08
N THR A 165 -22.87 10.35 -15.97
CA THR A 165 -24.28 9.99 -16.18
C THR A 165 -25.15 10.39 -14.98
N LYS A 166 -24.61 10.33 -13.73
CA LYS A 166 -25.35 10.63 -12.50
C LYS A 166 -25.41 12.13 -12.15
N GLY A 167 -24.56 12.96 -12.75
CA GLY A 167 -24.62 14.41 -12.50
C GLY A 167 -23.53 15.24 -13.19
N ILE A 168 -23.89 16.51 -13.47
CA ILE A 168 -22.98 17.47 -14.09
C ILE A 168 -22.25 18.24 -12.98
N THR A 169 -20.91 18.21 -13.02
CA THR A 169 -20.04 19.00 -12.16
C THR A 169 -19.32 20.09 -12.95
N ARG A 170 -18.99 21.23 -12.31
CA ARG A 170 -18.34 22.37 -12.96
C ARG A 170 -17.14 22.84 -12.12
N GLY A 171 -16.22 23.59 -12.75
CA GLY A 171 -15.08 24.22 -12.08
C GLY A 171 -14.17 23.23 -11.36
N VAL A 172 -13.64 23.62 -10.22
CA VAL A 172 -12.72 22.83 -9.37
C VAL A 172 -13.32 21.47 -8.96
N VAL A 173 -14.64 21.41 -8.73
CA VAL A 173 -15.32 20.15 -8.40
C VAL A 173 -15.20 19.13 -9.54
N ARG A 174 -15.31 19.55 -10.78
CA ARG A 174 -15.12 18.68 -11.95
C ARG A 174 -13.69 18.16 -12.06
N ILE A 175 -12.70 19.01 -11.81
CA ILE A 175 -11.29 18.60 -11.80
C ILE A 175 -11.04 17.61 -10.64
N GLY A 176 -11.55 17.92 -9.45
CA GLY A 176 -11.47 17.02 -8.29
C GLY A 176 -12.14 15.66 -8.52
N MET A 177 -13.25 15.60 -9.28
CA MET A 177 -13.87 14.33 -9.69
C MET A 177 -12.96 13.52 -10.63
N LYS A 178 -12.31 14.13 -11.62
CA LYS A 178 -11.34 13.45 -12.50
C LYS A 178 -10.17 12.93 -11.69
N ALA A 179 -9.63 13.74 -10.78
CA ALA A 179 -8.54 13.36 -9.88
C ALA A 179 -8.93 12.17 -8.98
N ASN A 180 -10.16 12.15 -8.43
CA ASN A 180 -10.67 11.01 -7.67
C ASN A 180 -10.78 9.75 -8.53
N CYS A 181 -11.25 9.84 -9.81
CA CYS A 181 -11.28 8.68 -10.70
C CYS A 181 -9.89 8.04 -10.86
N VAL A 182 -8.84 8.85 -11.03
CA VAL A 182 -7.46 8.37 -11.13
C VAL A 182 -6.98 7.79 -9.80
N TYR A 183 -7.27 8.45 -8.68
CA TYR A 183 -6.91 7.97 -7.35
C TYR A 183 -7.48 6.59 -7.04
N TYR A 184 -8.77 6.40 -7.31
CA TYR A 184 -9.45 5.12 -7.06
C TYR A 184 -9.02 4.04 -8.08
N ALA A 185 -8.77 4.39 -9.33
CA ALA A 185 -8.24 3.47 -10.31
C ALA A 185 -6.85 2.95 -9.90
N CYS A 186 -5.95 3.83 -9.45
CA CYS A 186 -4.63 3.44 -8.93
C CYS A 186 -4.74 2.53 -7.70
N LYS A 187 -5.70 2.82 -6.81
CA LYS A 187 -5.98 1.97 -5.64
C LYS A 187 -6.42 0.56 -6.04
N ARG A 188 -7.36 0.46 -6.97
CA ARG A 188 -7.93 -0.81 -7.43
C ARG A 188 -6.88 -1.69 -8.13
N GLU A 189 -6.04 -1.09 -8.96
CA GLU A 189 -4.94 -1.77 -9.66
C GLU A 189 -3.75 -2.13 -8.73
N GLY A 190 -3.77 -1.69 -7.46
CA GLY A 190 -2.70 -1.98 -6.51
C GLY A 190 -1.41 -1.19 -6.75
N VAL A 191 -1.50 -0.08 -7.46
CA VAL A 191 -0.38 0.87 -7.69
C VAL A 191 -0.76 2.22 -7.07
N PRO A 192 -0.84 2.33 -5.74
CA PRO A 192 -1.35 3.53 -5.09
C PRO A 192 -0.47 4.74 -5.34
N ARG A 193 -1.12 5.88 -5.57
CA ARG A 193 -0.51 7.22 -5.65
C ARG A 193 -0.96 8.04 -4.46
N THR A 194 -0.13 8.97 -4.01
CA THR A 194 -0.51 9.90 -2.97
C THR A 194 -1.47 10.96 -3.48
N LEU A 195 -2.30 11.51 -2.60
CA LEU A 195 -3.18 12.63 -2.97
C LEU A 195 -2.39 13.86 -3.45
N HIS A 196 -1.18 14.08 -2.93
CA HIS A 196 -0.31 15.18 -3.33
C HIS A 196 0.19 15.03 -4.76
N GLU A 197 0.64 13.83 -5.15
CA GLU A 197 1.08 13.53 -6.52
C GLU A 197 -0.04 13.78 -7.51
N ILE A 198 -1.23 13.25 -7.24
CA ILE A 198 -2.40 13.42 -8.12
C ILE A 198 -2.84 14.88 -8.16
N ALA A 199 -2.87 15.58 -7.03
CA ALA A 199 -3.22 16.99 -6.98
C ALA A 199 -2.25 17.84 -7.81
N GLY A 200 -0.95 17.57 -7.72
CA GLY A 200 0.08 18.22 -8.53
C GLY A 200 -0.14 18.00 -10.02
N ALA A 201 -0.46 16.77 -10.44
CA ALA A 201 -0.72 16.45 -11.85
C ALA A 201 -1.98 17.14 -12.43
N PHE A 202 -2.98 17.37 -11.59
CA PHE A 202 -4.21 18.08 -11.99
C PHE A 202 -4.18 19.60 -11.71
N GLY A 203 -3.11 20.13 -11.12
CA GLY A 203 -2.98 21.54 -10.76
C GLY A 203 -4.00 22.04 -9.73
N ILE A 204 -4.37 21.19 -8.76
CA ILE A 204 -5.33 21.49 -7.68
C ILE A 204 -4.72 21.20 -6.31
N GLU A 205 -5.36 21.66 -5.24
CA GLU A 205 -4.93 21.30 -3.90
C GLU A 205 -5.45 19.92 -3.48
N PRO A 206 -4.70 19.15 -2.66
CA PRO A 206 -5.15 17.86 -2.11
C PRO A 206 -6.48 17.96 -1.36
N LYS A 207 -6.76 19.09 -0.74
CA LYS A 207 -8.02 19.38 -0.07
C LYS A 207 -9.23 19.35 -1.00
N ASP A 208 -9.05 19.76 -2.26
CA ASP A 208 -10.12 19.77 -3.25
C ASP A 208 -10.51 18.36 -3.68
N ILE A 209 -9.52 17.45 -3.77
CA ILE A 209 -9.77 16.03 -4.02
C ILE A 209 -10.57 15.43 -2.85
N SER A 210 -10.12 15.67 -1.62
CA SER A 210 -10.77 15.15 -0.40
C SER A 210 -12.19 15.69 -0.22
N ARG A 211 -12.43 16.98 -0.53
CA ARG A 211 -13.76 17.62 -0.45
C ARG A 211 -14.79 16.93 -1.35
N VAL A 212 -14.35 16.44 -2.49
CA VAL A 212 -15.21 15.83 -3.51
C VAL A 212 -15.32 14.31 -3.33
N ALA A 213 -14.47 13.68 -2.51
CA ALA A 213 -14.40 12.24 -2.33
C ALA A 213 -15.73 11.59 -1.88
N ASN A 214 -16.50 12.23 -1.00
CA ASN A 214 -17.80 11.71 -0.57
C ASN A 214 -18.78 11.70 -1.75
N LYS A 215 -18.89 12.82 -2.47
CA LYS A 215 -19.74 12.92 -3.65
C LYS A 215 -19.34 11.94 -4.75
N PHE A 216 -18.03 11.65 -4.87
CA PHE A 216 -17.52 10.64 -5.79
C PHE A 216 -18.03 9.25 -5.38
N ARG A 217 -17.93 8.88 -4.11
CA ARG A 217 -18.41 7.57 -3.60
C ARG A 217 -19.91 7.39 -3.80
N ASP A 218 -20.71 8.44 -3.52
CA ASP A 218 -22.16 8.42 -3.73
C ASP A 218 -22.55 8.20 -5.21
N CYS A 219 -21.65 8.49 -6.14
CA CYS A 219 -21.84 8.26 -7.58
C CYS A 219 -21.40 6.87 -8.05
N LEU A 220 -20.69 6.09 -7.24
CA LEU A 220 -20.32 4.73 -7.57
C LEU A 220 -21.34 3.74 -6.99
N ASP A 221 -21.45 2.56 -7.60
CA ASP A 221 -22.27 1.49 -7.10
C ASP A 221 -21.46 0.68 -6.06
N ASP A 222 -22.13 -0.08 -5.19
CA ASP A 222 -21.49 -0.80 -4.08
C ASP A 222 -20.40 -1.78 -4.53
N GLU A 223 -20.57 -2.40 -5.68
CA GLU A 223 -19.55 -3.30 -6.27
C GLU A 223 -18.26 -2.58 -6.69
N ASP A 224 -18.35 -1.29 -7.00
CA ASP A 224 -17.19 -0.47 -7.37
C ASP A 224 -16.52 0.17 -6.15
N THR A 225 -17.20 0.18 -5.01
CA THR A 225 -16.72 0.78 -3.74
C THR A 225 -15.91 -0.18 -2.88
N GLU A 226 -15.65 -1.43 -3.32
CA GLU A 226 -14.68 -2.29 -2.65
C GLU A 226 -13.31 -1.60 -2.59
N GLU A 227 -13.14 -0.79 -1.56
CA GLU A 227 -11.92 -0.05 -1.32
C GLU A 227 -10.82 -1.01 -0.88
N ARG A 228 -9.92 -1.35 -1.80
CA ARG A 228 -8.65 -1.95 -1.41
C ARG A 228 -7.91 -0.98 -0.50
N VAL A 229 -7.66 -1.40 0.73
CA VAL A 229 -6.85 -0.61 1.66
C VAL A 229 -5.45 -0.44 1.06
N THR A 230 -5.01 0.82 0.94
CA THR A 230 -3.65 1.11 0.47
C THR A 230 -2.66 0.73 1.55
N LEU A 231 -1.92 -0.34 1.30
CA LEU A 231 -0.86 -0.80 2.19
C LEU A 231 0.41 0.01 1.96
N ALA A 232 1.19 0.23 3.02
CA ALA A 232 2.48 0.90 2.90
C ALA A 232 3.46 0.06 2.05
N SER A 233 3.37 -1.26 2.13
CA SER A 233 4.16 -2.19 1.33
C SER A 233 3.95 -2.06 -0.18
N ASP A 234 2.75 -1.67 -0.64
CA ASP A 234 2.43 -1.50 -2.05
C ASP A 234 3.14 -0.27 -2.67
N MET A 235 3.51 0.71 -1.83
CA MET A 235 4.20 1.93 -2.28
C MET A 235 5.71 1.74 -2.45
N ILE A 236 6.32 0.78 -1.75
CA ILE A 236 7.77 0.63 -1.68
C ILE A 236 8.45 0.43 -3.04
N PRO A 237 7.96 -0.46 -3.94
CA PRO A 237 8.66 -0.70 -5.22
C PRO A 237 8.81 0.59 -6.03
N ARG A 238 7.78 1.42 -6.05
CA ARG A 238 7.78 2.70 -6.77
C ARG A 238 8.71 3.72 -6.09
N LEU A 239 8.56 3.90 -4.79
CA LEU A 239 9.41 4.81 -4.01
C LEU A 239 10.90 4.43 -4.14
N MET A 240 11.22 3.14 -4.16
CA MET A 240 12.57 2.67 -4.37
C MET A 240 13.14 3.05 -5.74
N ASN A 241 12.33 2.95 -6.80
CA ASN A 241 12.74 3.37 -8.13
C ASN A 241 12.98 4.89 -8.23
N GLU A 242 12.24 5.68 -7.46
CA GLU A 242 12.39 7.13 -7.40
C GLU A 242 13.60 7.56 -6.54
N ILE A 243 13.73 6.99 -5.34
CA ILE A 243 14.77 7.34 -4.37
C ILE A 243 16.13 6.82 -4.81
N ARG A 244 16.19 5.57 -5.25
CA ARG A 244 17.41 4.90 -5.66
C ARG A 244 17.16 4.00 -6.87
N PRO A 245 17.19 4.55 -8.09
CA PRO A 245 17.14 3.78 -9.32
C PRO A 245 18.21 2.69 -9.32
N MET A 246 17.95 1.55 -9.95
CA MET A 246 18.90 0.42 -10.07
C MET A 246 19.18 -0.36 -8.77
N THR A 247 18.31 -0.25 -7.77
CA THR A 247 18.44 -1.09 -6.57
C THR A 247 18.14 -2.55 -6.90
N PRO A 248 19.00 -3.50 -6.44
CA PRO A 248 18.75 -4.93 -6.65
C PRO A 248 17.38 -5.35 -6.09
N GLY A 249 16.60 -6.11 -6.87
CA GLY A 249 15.25 -6.54 -6.48
C GLY A 249 15.19 -7.29 -5.15
N LYS A 250 16.27 -7.99 -4.75
CA LYS A 250 16.40 -8.65 -3.45
C LYS A 250 16.33 -7.66 -2.28
N VAL A 251 16.90 -6.45 -2.44
CA VAL A 251 16.85 -5.40 -1.39
C VAL A 251 15.44 -4.86 -1.27
N THR A 252 14.84 -4.50 -2.40
CA THR A 252 13.44 -4.03 -2.43
C THR A 252 12.49 -5.06 -1.81
N TYR A 253 12.65 -6.35 -2.12
CA TYR A 253 11.85 -7.43 -1.55
C TYR A 253 12.00 -7.54 -0.03
N ARG A 254 13.22 -7.37 0.51
CA ARG A 254 13.44 -7.35 1.97
C ARG A 254 12.70 -6.19 2.63
N ILE A 255 12.74 -5.00 2.04
CA ILE A 255 12.05 -3.81 2.55
C ILE A 255 10.53 -4.01 2.51
N VAL A 256 10.00 -4.59 1.44
CA VAL A 256 8.57 -4.93 1.32
C VAL A 256 8.15 -5.91 2.43
N ASN A 257 8.92 -6.96 2.67
CA ASN A 257 8.61 -7.93 3.72
C ASN A 257 8.68 -7.32 5.13
N LEU A 258 9.68 -6.47 5.39
CA LEU A 258 9.76 -5.70 6.62
C LEU A 258 8.52 -4.83 6.80
N CYS A 259 8.13 -4.10 5.76
CA CYS A 259 6.95 -3.23 5.81
C CYS A 259 5.67 -4.03 6.05
N LYS A 260 5.46 -5.16 5.37
CA LYS A 260 4.31 -6.06 5.59
C LYS A 260 4.20 -6.58 7.03
N LYS A 261 5.33 -6.81 7.68
CA LYS A 261 5.38 -7.21 9.08
C LYS A 261 4.97 -6.04 9.99
N ILE A 262 5.50 -4.84 9.72
CA ILE A 262 5.30 -3.64 10.54
C ILE A 262 3.88 -3.09 10.42
N GLU A 263 3.33 -3.01 9.21
CA GLU A 263 2.00 -2.43 8.97
C GLU A 263 0.85 -3.18 9.67
N ARG A 264 1.08 -4.44 10.05
CA ARG A 264 0.11 -5.27 10.80
C ARG A 264 0.14 -5.01 12.31
N THR A 265 1.13 -4.29 12.82
CA THR A 265 1.27 -4.05 14.25
C THR A 265 0.46 -2.84 14.68
N THR A 266 -0.06 -2.88 15.91
CA THR A 266 -0.93 -1.82 16.49
C THR A 266 -0.26 -0.45 16.50
N ASP A 267 1.06 -0.39 16.66
CA ASP A 267 1.84 0.85 16.71
C ASP A 267 1.86 1.64 15.40
N PHE A 268 1.62 0.97 14.28
CA PHE A 268 1.62 1.55 12.93
C PHE A 268 0.24 1.63 12.29
N MET A 269 -0.77 0.99 12.90
CA MET A 269 -2.16 1.14 12.46
C MET A 269 -2.60 2.61 12.50
N GLY A 270 -3.28 3.05 11.43
CA GLY A 270 -3.76 4.44 11.30
C GLY A 270 -2.67 5.47 10.98
N LYS A 271 -1.42 5.07 10.76
CA LYS A 271 -0.38 5.97 10.24
C LYS A 271 -0.48 6.11 8.72
N VAL A 272 -0.01 7.24 8.21
CA VAL A 272 0.02 7.48 6.76
C VAL A 272 0.91 6.45 6.08
N SER A 273 0.37 5.72 5.09
CA SER A 273 1.07 4.63 4.39
C SER A 273 2.43 5.07 3.80
N GLY A 274 2.50 6.27 3.19
CA GLY A 274 3.75 6.83 2.69
C GLY A 274 4.80 7.07 3.77
N GLY A 275 4.36 7.43 4.99
CA GLY A 275 5.27 7.62 6.15
C GLY A 275 5.85 6.30 6.65
N VAL A 276 5.04 5.25 6.71
CA VAL A 276 5.49 3.91 7.11
C VAL A 276 6.44 3.33 6.06
N ALA A 277 6.09 3.43 4.78
CA ALA A 277 6.95 3.00 3.67
C ALA A 277 8.29 3.73 3.67
N GLY A 278 8.28 5.07 3.80
CA GLY A 278 9.49 5.89 3.88
C GLY A 278 10.37 5.56 5.07
N ALA A 279 9.77 5.29 6.24
CA ALA A 279 10.51 4.88 7.43
C ALA A 279 11.16 3.50 7.27
N CYS A 280 10.49 2.54 6.61
CA CYS A 280 11.07 1.22 6.29
C CYS A 280 12.26 1.34 5.32
N ILE A 281 12.17 2.23 4.33
CA ILE A 281 13.26 2.51 3.41
C ILE A 281 14.43 3.15 4.17
N LEU A 282 14.18 4.16 5.00
CA LEU A 282 15.18 4.86 5.80
C LEU A 282 15.87 3.95 6.85
N TYR A 283 15.15 2.96 7.36
CA TYR A 283 15.71 1.95 8.26
C TYR A 283 16.65 0.99 7.51
N SER A 284 16.23 0.53 6.34
CA SER A 284 16.95 -0.50 5.59
C SER A 284 18.14 0.03 4.78
N LEU A 285 18.10 1.31 4.39
CA LEU A 285 19.12 1.98 3.59
C LEU A 285 19.74 3.11 4.41
N GLN A 286 20.89 2.85 5.01
CA GLN A 286 21.61 3.84 5.84
C GLN A 286 22.36 4.88 5.02
N ASP A 287 22.59 4.61 3.74
CA ASP A 287 23.34 5.43 2.78
C ASP A 287 22.47 6.42 1.98
N VAL A 288 21.16 6.43 2.22
CA VAL A 288 20.22 7.33 1.55
C VAL A 288 19.94 8.57 2.42
N GLU A 289 20.08 9.74 1.83
CA GLU A 289 19.74 10.99 2.48
C GLU A 289 18.24 11.08 2.79
N ILE A 290 17.90 11.47 4.01
CA ILE A 290 16.50 11.55 4.47
C ILE A 290 15.69 12.55 3.64
N GLU A 291 16.32 13.58 3.10
CA GLU A 291 15.72 14.63 2.27
C GLU A 291 15.09 14.02 1.00
N ARG A 292 15.75 13.08 0.34
CA ARG A 292 15.23 12.39 -0.83
C ARG A 292 13.96 11.58 -0.51
N ILE A 293 13.92 10.97 0.68
CA ILE A 293 12.75 10.22 1.14
C ILE A 293 11.60 11.18 1.48
N VAL A 294 11.90 12.34 2.06
CA VAL A 294 10.93 13.41 2.33
C VAL A 294 10.28 13.88 1.03
N GLU A 295 11.06 14.14 0.00
CA GLU A 295 10.57 14.57 -1.33
C GLU A 295 9.68 13.49 -1.97
N ALA A 296 10.14 12.24 -2.00
CA ALA A 296 9.40 11.13 -2.63
C ALA A 296 8.11 10.77 -1.88
N THR A 297 8.08 10.88 -0.53
CA THR A 297 6.92 10.51 0.28
C THR A 297 6.02 11.68 0.67
N ASN A 298 6.52 12.90 0.53
CA ASN A 298 5.90 14.14 1.01
C ASN A 298 5.55 14.09 2.52
N VAL A 299 6.42 13.44 3.32
CA VAL A 299 6.27 13.28 4.77
C VAL A 299 7.40 14.01 5.48
N SER A 300 7.09 14.72 6.57
CA SER A 300 8.07 15.49 7.29
C SER A 300 9.23 14.64 7.85
N LYS A 301 10.45 15.19 7.85
CA LYS A 301 11.66 14.58 8.41
C LYS A 301 11.45 14.08 9.85
N ILE A 302 10.75 14.87 10.67
CA ILE A 302 10.47 14.55 12.08
C ILE A 302 9.62 13.28 12.18
N THR A 303 8.58 13.16 11.33
CA THR A 303 7.70 11.98 11.30
C THR A 303 8.47 10.73 10.88
N LEU A 304 9.27 10.82 9.82
CA LEU A 304 10.10 9.70 9.34
C LEU A 304 11.09 9.23 10.40
N THR A 305 11.77 10.15 11.08
CA THR A 305 12.72 9.81 12.14
C THR A 305 12.04 9.14 13.33
N LYS A 306 10.86 9.62 13.74
CA LYS A 306 10.08 8.99 14.83
C LYS A 306 9.62 7.59 14.46
N LEU A 307 9.15 7.39 13.23
CA LEU A 307 8.72 6.07 12.76
C LEU A 307 9.92 5.12 12.62
N LYS A 308 11.07 5.59 12.11
CA LYS A 308 12.30 4.80 12.07
C LYS A 308 12.72 4.33 13.46
N GLN A 309 12.73 5.23 14.46
CA GLN A 309 13.06 4.86 15.84
C GLN A 309 12.15 3.76 16.40
N LYS A 310 10.85 3.79 16.07
CA LYS A 310 9.92 2.74 16.45
C LYS A 310 10.27 1.40 15.78
N ILE A 311 10.64 1.43 14.50
CA ILE A 311 11.07 0.23 13.76
C ILE A 311 12.36 -0.32 14.38
N ASP A 312 13.33 0.54 14.68
CA ASP A 312 14.58 0.16 15.35
C ASP A 312 14.31 -0.61 16.66
N ILE A 313 13.36 -0.12 17.47
CA ILE A 313 12.99 -0.77 18.73
C ILE A 313 12.29 -2.11 18.48
N MET A 314 11.41 -2.21 17.50
CA MET A 314 10.65 -3.44 17.20
C MET A 314 11.52 -4.57 16.64
N GLU A 315 12.58 -4.24 15.91
CA GLU A 315 13.48 -5.23 15.33
C GLU A 315 14.53 -5.74 16.32
N LYS A 316 14.69 -5.06 17.48
CA LYS A 316 15.56 -5.49 18.57
C LYS A 316 14.82 -6.37 19.58
N VAL A 317 15.55 -7.25 20.24
CA VAL A 317 15.04 -7.97 21.42
C VAL A 317 15.26 -7.07 22.63
N LEU A 318 14.22 -6.86 23.42
CA LEU A 318 14.29 -6.10 24.67
C LEU A 318 14.24 -7.06 25.84
N ILE A 319 15.18 -6.95 26.76
CA ILE A 319 15.28 -7.83 27.94
C ILE A 319 15.41 -6.96 29.18
N TRP A 320 14.66 -7.28 30.22
CA TRP A 320 14.79 -6.67 31.56
C TRP A 320 15.24 -7.74 32.53
N THR A 321 16.22 -7.40 33.35
CA THR A 321 16.84 -8.33 34.31
C THR A 321 16.84 -7.73 35.71
N ASP A 322 16.49 -8.58 36.69
CA ASP A 322 16.54 -8.21 38.08
C ASP A 322 16.97 -9.37 38.96
N GLY A 323 17.54 -9.05 40.12
CA GLY A 323 17.97 -10.01 41.12
C GLY A 323 17.53 -9.63 42.54
N SER A 324 16.93 -10.55 43.28
CA SER A 324 16.44 -10.32 44.63
C SER A 324 17.07 -11.29 45.63
N CYS A 325 17.36 -10.82 46.84
CA CYS A 325 17.81 -11.63 47.95
C CYS A 325 17.16 -11.19 49.28
N LEU A 326 16.45 -12.09 49.97
CA LEU A 326 15.63 -11.78 51.14
C LEU A 326 16.44 -11.49 52.39
N LYS A 327 17.61 -12.08 52.54
CA LYS A 327 18.62 -11.78 53.59
C LYS A 327 19.97 -11.85 52.92
N ASN A 328 20.76 -10.82 52.94
CA ASN A 328 22.00 -10.74 52.17
C ASN A 328 23.23 -11.03 53.04
N PRO A 329 23.79 -12.30 53.07
CA PRO A 329 23.43 -13.44 52.23
C PRO A 329 22.20 -14.20 52.73
N GLY A 330 21.52 -14.94 51.79
CA GLY A 330 20.35 -15.75 52.06
C GLY A 330 19.62 -16.28 50.82
N PRO A 331 18.37 -16.71 50.98
CA PRO A 331 17.58 -17.17 49.83
C PRO A 331 17.38 -16.05 48.85
N GLY A 332 17.68 -16.31 47.58
CA GLY A 332 17.52 -15.34 46.52
C GLY A 332 16.91 -15.92 45.26
N GLY A 333 16.59 -15.05 44.34
CA GLY A 333 16.06 -15.38 43.02
C GLY A 333 16.47 -14.36 41.99
N TRP A 334 16.43 -14.79 40.74
CA TRP A 334 16.61 -13.90 39.58
C TRP A 334 15.43 -14.01 38.66
N GLY A 335 15.12 -12.90 37.98
CA GLY A 335 14.04 -12.78 37.02
C GLY A 335 14.51 -12.10 35.72
N VAL A 336 14.03 -12.59 34.60
CA VAL A 336 14.28 -12.04 33.27
C VAL A 336 12.97 -11.95 32.52
N PHE A 337 12.60 -10.75 32.08
CA PHE A 337 11.45 -10.51 31.23
C PHE A 337 11.94 -10.13 29.84
N ILE A 338 11.44 -10.81 28.80
CA ILE A 338 11.92 -10.69 27.44
C ILE A 338 10.76 -10.32 26.54
N LYS A 339 11.00 -9.35 25.64
CA LYS A 339 10.05 -8.90 24.61
C LYS A 339 10.71 -8.95 23.24
N ASP A 340 10.18 -9.82 22.35
CA ASP A 340 10.59 -9.92 20.95
C ASP A 340 9.40 -9.57 20.04
N GLY A 341 9.26 -8.30 19.71
CA GLY A 341 8.08 -7.76 19.05
C GLY A 341 6.83 -7.91 19.94
N GLU A 342 5.86 -8.71 19.52
CA GLU A 342 4.63 -8.99 20.28
C GLU A 342 4.78 -10.21 21.23
N GLN A 343 5.82 -11.03 21.05
CA GLN A 343 6.07 -12.19 21.87
C GLN A 343 6.77 -11.82 23.17
N THR A 344 6.33 -12.41 24.27
CA THR A 344 6.97 -12.23 25.58
C THR A 344 7.39 -13.57 26.17
N HIS A 345 8.53 -13.57 26.85
CA HIS A 345 9.03 -14.75 27.57
C HIS A 345 9.50 -14.35 28.96
N GLU A 346 9.32 -15.25 29.92
CA GLU A 346 9.70 -15.05 31.30
C GLU A 346 10.62 -16.18 31.74
N LEU A 347 11.74 -15.84 32.38
CA LEU A 347 12.65 -16.78 32.95
C LEU A 347 12.89 -16.40 34.41
N ALA A 348 12.87 -17.36 35.30
CA ALA A 348 13.13 -17.10 36.71
C ALA A 348 13.60 -18.38 37.41
N LYS A 349 14.52 -18.25 38.37
CA LYS A 349 14.99 -19.35 39.19
C LYS A 349 15.44 -18.85 40.55
N GLY A 350 15.19 -19.65 41.58
CA GLY A 350 15.63 -19.38 42.94
C GLY A 350 16.92 -20.12 43.32
N VAL A 351 17.66 -19.57 44.27
CA VAL A 351 18.89 -20.11 44.83
C VAL A 351 18.78 -20.10 46.36
N LYS A 352 19.17 -21.18 47.05
CA LYS A 352 18.99 -21.31 48.49
C LYS A 352 19.85 -20.35 49.29
N GLU A 353 21.09 -20.13 48.90
CA GLU A 353 22.03 -19.22 49.59
C GLU A 353 22.81 -18.41 48.54
N THR A 354 22.67 -17.11 48.58
CA THR A 354 23.27 -16.20 47.62
C THR A 354 23.32 -14.75 48.14
N THR A 355 23.78 -13.84 47.32
CA THR A 355 23.74 -12.38 47.58
C THR A 355 23.00 -11.65 46.48
N ASN A 356 22.46 -10.48 46.76
CA ASN A 356 21.75 -9.68 45.76
C ASN A 356 22.57 -9.49 44.48
N ASN A 357 23.81 -9.03 44.61
CA ASN A 357 24.70 -8.78 43.46
C ASN A 357 24.93 -10.05 42.62
N ARG A 358 24.97 -11.25 43.22
CA ARG A 358 25.11 -12.52 42.48
C ARG A 358 23.85 -12.81 41.66
N MET A 359 22.67 -12.52 42.22
CA MET A 359 21.41 -12.76 41.51
C MET A 359 21.24 -11.81 40.33
N GLU A 360 21.67 -10.56 40.50
CA GLU A 360 21.67 -9.58 39.43
C GLU A 360 22.59 -9.97 38.27
N ILE A 361 23.83 -10.43 38.54
CA ILE A 361 24.74 -10.93 37.50
C ILE A 361 24.17 -12.20 36.87
N GLN A 362 23.59 -13.09 37.67
CA GLN A 362 23.00 -14.33 37.17
C GLN A 362 21.82 -14.04 36.22
N ALA A 363 20.96 -13.08 36.56
CA ALA A 363 19.89 -12.64 35.66
C ALA A 363 20.45 -12.17 34.31
N ALA A 364 21.53 -11.37 34.33
CA ALA A 364 22.21 -10.90 33.12
C ALA A 364 22.80 -12.06 32.29
N ILE A 365 23.41 -13.05 32.94
CA ILE A 365 23.94 -14.25 32.28
C ILE A 365 22.83 -15.05 31.58
N GLU A 366 21.72 -15.30 32.28
CA GLU A 366 20.61 -16.06 31.73
C GLU A 366 19.90 -15.30 30.57
N ALA A 367 19.82 -13.98 30.66
CA ALA A 367 19.34 -13.13 29.59
C ALA A 367 20.18 -13.30 28.30
N VAL A 368 21.50 -13.22 28.43
CA VAL A 368 22.42 -13.40 27.30
C VAL A 368 22.38 -14.82 26.75
N ARG A 369 22.31 -15.83 27.61
CA ARG A 369 22.19 -17.25 27.21
C ARG A 369 20.91 -17.47 26.39
N TRP A 370 19.78 -16.97 26.87
CA TRP A 370 18.53 -17.08 26.15
C TRP A 370 18.60 -16.42 24.78
N TRP A 371 19.14 -15.18 24.72
CA TRP A 371 19.30 -14.47 23.45
C TRP A 371 20.16 -15.25 22.46
N LYS A 372 21.31 -15.74 22.88
CA LYS A 372 22.22 -16.55 22.02
C LYS A 372 21.54 -17.83 21.51
N ALA A 373 20.78 -18.49 22.34
CA ALA A 373 20.10 -19.74 21.97
C ALA A 373 18.93 -19.52 21.01
N ASN A 374 18.19 -18.41 21.15
CA ASN A 374 16.93 -18.21 20.43
C ASN A 374 17.03 -17.19 19.29
N LYS A 375 17.81 -16.11 19.45
CA LYS A 375 17.82 -14.96 18.56
C LYS A 375 19.21 -14.37 18.30
N PRO A 376 20.23 -15.17 17.95
CA PRO A 376 21.63 -14.70 17.88
C PRO A 376 21.89 -13.67 16.78
N VAL A 377 21.00 -13.52 15.82
CA VAL A 377 21.13 -12.60 14.67
C VAL A 377 20.51 -11.22 14.93
N LYS A 378 19.63 -11.11 15.93
CA LYS A 378 18.99 -9.84 16.28
C LYS A 378 19.83 -9.10 17.31
N GLU A 379 19.92 -7.78 17.16
CA GLU A 379 20.44 -6.92 18.23
C GLU A 379 19.55 -7.00 19.47
N VAL A 380 20.14 -6.91 20.65
CA VAL A 380 19.43 -6.97 21.91
C VAL A 380 19.78 -5.77 22.80
N ILE A 381 18.76 -5.25 23.48
CA ILE A 381 18.93 -4.24 24.52
C ILE A 381 18.60 -4.90 25.84
N ILE A 382 19.59 -4.97 26.75
CA ILE A 382 19.39 -5.50 28.10
C ILE A 382 19.29 -4.33 29.06
N HIS A 383 18.13 -4.23 29.69
CA HIS A 383 17.83 -3.25 30.73
C HIS A 383 18.07 -3.88 32.12
N THR A 384 18.79 -3.20 32.95
CA THR A 384 19.01 -3.57 34.35
C THR A 384 18.95 -2.34 35.23
N ASP A 385 18.37 -2.43 36.40
CA ASP A 385 18.40 -1.38 37.40
C ASP A 385 19.64 -1.46 38.31
N SER A 386 20.42 -2.53 38.18
CA SER A 386 21.70 -2.67 38.84
C SER A 386 22.81 -1.85 38.19
N LYS A 387 23.24 -0.79 38.85
CA LYS A 387 24.43 -0.05 38.43
C LYS A 387 25.68 -0.92 38.50
N TYR A 388 25.71 -1.89 39.42
CA TYR A 388 26.82 -2.82 39.56
C TYR A 388 26.99 -3.68 38.29
N VAL A 389 25.92 -4.22 37.78
CA VAL A 389 25.95 -5.01 36.53
C VAL A 389 26.30 -4.12 35.35
N LYS A 390 25.59 -3.01 35.16
CA LYS A 390 25.80 -2.12 34.00
C LYS A 390 27.22 -1.55 33.99
N ASP A 391 27.72 -0.99 35.08
CA ASP A 391 29.07 -0.42 35.13
C ASP A 391 30.15 -1.50 35.10
N GLY A 392 29.89 -2.66 35.69
CA GLY A 392 30.74 -3.84 35.61
C GLY A 392 31.04 -4.26 34.17
N ILE A 393 29.99 -4.47 33.39
CA ILE A 393 30.14 -4.95 31.99
C ILE A 393 30.65 -3.84 31.04
N THR A 394 30.26 -2.57 31.26
CA THR A 394 30.58 -1.51 30.29
C THR A 394 31.84 -0.72 30.64
N LYS A 395 32.21 -0.62 31.91
CA LYS A 395 33.32 0.22 32.36
C LYS A 395 34.47 -0.56 32.97
N TRP A 396 34.18 -1.53 33.86
CA TRP A 396 35.20 -2.20 34.65
C TRP A 396 35.75 -3.47 34.03
N MET A 397 34.96 -4.14 33.20
CA MET A 397 35.34 -5.40 32.54
C MET A 397 36.69 -5.37 31.85
N PRO A 398 37.06 -4.34 31.04
CA PRO A 398 38.36 -4.32 30.39
C PRO A 398 39.52 -4.35 31.37
N ALA A 399 39.40 -3.62 32.49
CA ALA A 399 40.42 -3.59 33.55
C ALA A 399 40.50 -4.89 34.31
N TRP A 400 39.36 -5.57 34.55
CA TRP A 400 39.32 -6.86 35.21
C TRP A 400 39.90 -7.97 34.34
N VAL A 401 39.62 -7.99 33.07
CA VAL A 401 40.21 -8.91 32.10
C VAL A 401 41.72 -8.74 32.03
N ALA A 402 42.25 -7.51 31.98
CA ALA A 402 43.68 -7.24 32.00
C ALA A 402 44.40 -7.75 33.25
N LYS A 403 43.69 -7.78 34.40
CA LYS A 403 44.21 -8.28 35.68
C LYS A 403 43.82 -9.79 35.95
N ASN A 404 43.30 -10.47 34.92
CA ASN A 404 42.78 -11.83 35.02
C ASN A 404 41.80 -12.02 36.19
N PHE A 405 40.93 -11.03 36.46
CA PHE A 405 39.93 -10.96 37.51
C PHE A 405 40.50 -11.10 38.94
N LYS A 406 41.78 -10.75 39.13
CA LYS A 406 42.39 -10.78 40.46
C LYS A 406 41.70 -9.76 41.38
N ASP A 407 41.34 -10.23 42.59
CA ASP A 407 40.68 -9.43 43.64
C ASP A 407 39.26 -8.90 43.28
N VAL A 408 38.61 -9.47 42.26
CA VAL A 408 37.25 -9.13 41.84
C VAL A 408 36.22 -9.96 42.62
N LYS A 409 35.25 -9.32 43.27
CA LYS A 409 34.13 -10.03 43.88
C LYS A 409 33.23 -10.65 42.81
N ASN A 410 32.78 -11.91 43.02
CA ASN A 410 31.95 -12.71 42.10
C ASN A 410 32.64 -12.93 40.74
N ASP A 411 33.95 -13.13 40.74
CA ASP A 411 34.75 -13.31 39.50
C ASP A 411 34.28 -14.49 38.65
N ASP A 412 33.73 -15.56 39.29
CA ASP A 412 33.12 -16.70 38.63
C ASP A 412 31.99 -16.31 37.68
N LEU A 413 31.10 -15.45 38.13
CA LEU A 413 29.97 -14.99 37.30
C LEU A 413 30.43 -13.94 36.27
N TRP A 414 31.36 -13.05 36.63
CA TRP A 414 31.90 -12.06 35.70
C TRP A 414 32.69 -12.67 34.55
N ARG A 415 33.46 -13.74 34.82
CA ARG A 415 34.15 -14.51 33.76
C ARG A 415 33.12 -15.12 32.81
N THR A 416 32.09 -15.77 33.32
CA THR A 416 31.02 -16.32 32.53
C THR A 416 30.31 -15.27 31.69
N LEU A 417 29.96 -14.12 32.26
CA LEU A 417 29.30 -13.03 31.53
C LEU A 417 30.20 -12.46 30.46
N ASN A 418 31.51 -12.30 30.72
CA ASN A 418 32.47 -11.82 29.73
C ASN A 418 32.59 -12.76 28.52
N GLU A 419 32.63 -14.09 28.75
CA GLU A 419 32.73 -15.11 27.72
C GLU A 419 31.52 -15.13 26.78
N ILE A 420 30.35 -14.86 27.33
CA ILE A 420 29.10 -14.88 26.58
C ILE A 420 28.68 -13.51 26.04
N ASN A 421 29.32 -12.40 26.48
CA ASN A 421 29.00 -11.08 26.01
C ASN A 421 29.23 -10.92 24.48
N SER A 422 28.56 -9.97 23.85
CA SER A 422 28.63 -9.74 22.40
C SER A 422 28.51 -8.24 22.10
N PRO A 423 29.19 -7.74 21.06
CA PRO A 423 29.01 -6.36 20.58
C PRO A 423 27.58 -6.03 20.15
N MET A 424 26.75 -7.04 19.88
CA MET A 424 25.32 -6.87 19.53
C MET A 424 24.44 -6.59 20.74
N ILE A 425 25.00 -6.57 21.96
CA ILE A 425 24.28 -6.34 23.19
C ILE A 425 24.48 -4.90 23.63
N GLU A 426 23.41 -4.13 23.68
CA GLU A 426 23.38 -2.79 24.25
C GLU A 426 22.91 -2.85 25.71
N TRP A 427 23.75 -2.44 26.66
CA TRP A 427 23.42 -2.43 28.08
C TRP A 427 22.88 -1.08 28.52
N LYS A 428 21.62 -1.04 29.00
CA LYS A 428 20.96 0.17 29.49
C LYS A 428 20.63 0.06 30.98
N TRP A 429 20.94 1.12 31.71
CA TRP A 429 20.48 1.26 33.08
C TRP A 429 19.08 1.87 33.11
N VAL A 430 18.19 1.29 33.91
CA VAL A 430 16.85 1.82 34.20
C VAL A 430 16.76 2.13 35.69
N LYS A 431 15.94 3.10 36.06
CA LYS A 431 15.73 3.41 37.47
C LYS A 431 14.75 2.38 38.06
N ALA A 432 15.12 1.76 39.18
CA ALA A 432 14.26 0.85 39.90
C ALA A 432 12.96 1.55 40.35
N HIS A 433 11.83 0.83 40.31
CA HIS A 433 10.51 1.28 40.77
C HIS A 433 10.09 2.65 40.21
N ALA A 434 10.41 2.94 38.96
CA ALA A 434 10.10 4.22 38.29
C ALA A 434 8.87 4.13 37.37
N GLY A 435 8.00 3.12 37.53
CA GLY A 435 6.80 2.93 36.71
C GLY A 435 7.09 2.29 35.34
N ASN A 436 8.22 1.59 35.19
CA ASN A 436 8.48 0.78 34.00
C ASN A 436 7.87 -0.61 34.20
N PRO A 437 6.75 -0.92 33.52
CA PRO A 437 5.99 -2.14 33.77
C PRO A 437 6.77 -3.42 33.46
N GLU A 438 7.70 -3.37 32.50
CA GLU A 438 8.53 -4.50 32.13
C GLU A 438 9.61 -4.78 33.19
N ASN A 439 10.20 -3.73 33.79
CA ASN A 439 11.16 -3.88 34.90
C ASN A 439 10.48 -4.37 36.17
N GLU A 440 9.28 -3.87 36.45
CA GLU A 440 8.48 -4.34 37.58
C GLU A 440 8.08 -5.82 37.47
N LYS A 441 7.92 -6.34 36.26
CA LYS A 441 7.71 -7.77 36.01
C LYS A 441 8.97 -8.58 36.34
N ALA A 442 10.15 -8.11 35.89
CA ALA A 442 11.41 -8.78 36.21
C ALA A 442 11.68 -8.82 37.75
N ASP A 443 11.45 -7.70 38.43
CA ASP A 443 11.54 -7.59 39.91
C ASP A 443 10.58 -8.56 40.57
N LYS A 444 9.31 -8.59 40.18
CA LYS A 444 8.34 -9.53 40.72
C LYS A 444 8.77 -10.99 40.54
N LEU A 445 9.25 -11.34 39.34
CA LEU A 445 9.74 -12.69 39.04
C LEU A 445 10.92 -13.06 39.96
N ALA A 446 11.89 -12.17 40.17
CA ALA A 446 13.03 -12.37 41.03
C ALA A 446 12.60 -12.54 42.50
N HIS A 447 11.72 -11.65 42.97
CA HIS A 447 11.20 -11.68 44.36
C HIS A 447 10.39 -12.91 44.67
N ASP A 448 9.47 -13.31 43.78
CA ASP A 448 8.65 -14.53 43.95
C ASP A 448 9.52 -15.78 44.02
N GLN A 449 10.62 -15.86 43.28
CA GLN A 449 11.56 -16.99 43.36
C GLN A 449 12.35 -17.00 44.67
N ALA A 450 12.74 -15.83 45.17
CA ALA A 450 13.41 -15.71 46.47
C ALA A 450 12.48 -16.17 47.63
N LEU A 451 11.18 -15.81 47.56
CA LEU A 451 10.17 -16.27 48.53
C LEU A 451 9.99 -17.80 48.49
N LYS A 452 9.85 -18.40 47.32
CA LYS A 452 9.74 -19.84 47.14
C LYS A 452 10.93 -20.60 47.74
N GLN A 453 12.17 -20.05 47.55
CA GLN A 453 13.35 -20.66 48.14
C GLN A 453 13.36 -20.56 49.69
N LYS A 454 12.84 -19.48 50.26
CA LYS A 454 12.68 -19.31 51.68
C LYS A 454 11.70 -20.34 52.28
N GLU A 455 10.57 -20.56 51.61
CA GLU A 455 9.57 -21.55 52.01
C GLU A 455 10.13 -22.98 51.98
N THR A 456 10.91 -23.30 50.93
CA THR A 456 11.56 -24.61 50.76
C THR A 456 12.64 -24.86 51.83
N LEU A 457 13.21 -23.83 52.45
CA LEU A 457 14.19 -23.95 53.54
C LEU A 457 13.54 -24.06 54.92
N ASN A 458 12.26 -23.63 55.02
CA ASN A 458 11.51 -23.69 56.29
C ASN A 458 10.67 -24.98 56.41
N ASN A 459 10.52 -25.74 55.34
CA ASN A 459 9.93 -27.07 55.27
C ASN A 459 11.03 -28.15 55.26
#